data_aad19285c87c7f32efe9bdb7413c5dfe
#
_entry.id   aad19285c87c7f32efe9bdb7413c5dfe
#
_cell.length_a   1.000
_cell.length_b   1.000
_cell.length_c   1.000
_cell.angle_alpha   90.00
_cell.angle_beta   90.00
_cell.angle_gamma   90.00
#
_symmetry.space_group_name_H-M   'P 1'
#
loop_
_entity.id
_entity.type
_entity.pdbx_description
1 polymer ?
#
loop_
_entity_poly.entity_id
_entity_poly.type
_entity_poly.pdbx_seq_one_letter_code
_entity_poly.pdbx_strand_id
1 'polypeptide(L)'
;IRIDFRAGNINTALARELSHNVMEWNGVPILKTVGLFGPNASGKSNILKSINFCCRLILDSHLNNEGVVFNFEPFKFDGWLNKPSKFLIDFVCDDVEYEYSFELTKNRILSESLYHYPFGRRAKVFVRDTNGQYSFGTGIFSKPTDVVLNTSNKNLFLSRASSMNREIAQKLYRYFMNQFLLGLVNVNEMMVLDSFNTYKKVILKALEICDTDITDIEARKEQIYAPAAVLGQVEVKLVDVLKFKTFHRNQKDVMFDMDMEESDGTRKLFQILIRLLDVVKNKKSIMMDEFDMGLHTRLADFILDLIHASESSQLLF
;
A
#
# COMPACT_ATOMS: atom_id res chain seq x y z
N ILE A 1 1.72 -19.37 1.44
CA ILE A 1 2.71 -18.48 2.09
C ILE A 1 1.96 -17.67 3.13
N ARG A 2 2.57 -17.46 4.30
CA ARG A 2 2.06 -16.60 5.36
C ARG A 2 3.16 -15.61 5.73
N ILE A 3 2.79 -14.33 5.81
CA ILE A 3 3.62 -13.29 6.40
C ILE A 3 2.91 -12.86 7.68
N ASP A 4 3.62 -12.88 8.79
CA ASP A 4 3.09 -12.52 10.09
C ASP A 4 3.92 -11.38 10.67
N PHE A 5 3.28 -10.25 10.92
CA PHE A 5 3.92 -9.10 11.55
C PHE A 5 3.93 -9.17 13.07
N ARG A 6 3.32 -10.18 13.69
CA ARG A 6 3.43 -10.36 15.14
C ARG A 6 4.85 -10.76 15.47
N ALA A 7 5.45 -10.03 16.40
CA ALA A 7 6.81 -10.34 16.86
C ALA A 7 6.82 -11.68 17.61
N GLY A 8 7.87 -12.46 17.38
CA GLY A 8 8.10 -13.71 18.11
C GLY A 8 8.52 -13.48 19.56
N ASN A 9 9.45 -14.30 20.08
CA ASN A 9 9.93 -14.12 21.44
C ASN A 9 10.82 -12.86 21.57
N ILE A 10 10.27 -11.81 22.17
CA ILE A 10 10.95 -10.52 22.40
C ILE A 10 11.85 -10.48 23.62
N ASN A 11 11.97 -11.57 24.36
CA ASN A 11 12.74 -11.63 25.61
C ASN A 11 14.21 -12.05 25.41
N THR A 12 14.63 -12.36 24.19
CA THR A 12 16.03 -12.67 23.88
C THR A 12 16.89 -11.41 23.88
N ALA A 13 18.21 -11.54 24.08
CA ALA A 13 19.15 -10.42 24.02
C ALA A 13 19.06 -9.71 22.66
N LEU A 14 19.08 -10.46 21.55
CA LEU A 14 18.96 -9.92 20.19
C LEU A 14 17.62 -9.18 19.97
N ALA A 15 16.51 -9.71 20.47
CA ALA A 15 15.21 -9.06 20.33
C ALA A 15 15.14 -7.73 21.10
N ARG A 16 15.85 -7.61 22.23
CA ARG A 16 15.95 -6.34 22.97
C ARG A 16 16.74 -5.28 22.21
N GLU A 17 17.81 -5.66 21.54
CA GLU A 17 18.57 -4.76 20.64
C GLU A 17 17.70 -4.24 19.49
N LEU A 18 16.78 -5.06 18.98
CA LEU A 18 15.86 -4.73 17.91
C LEU A 18 14.51 -4.18 18.40
N SER A 19 14.41 -3.76 19.67
CA SER A 19 13.15 -3.27 20.26
C SER A 19 12.55 -2.06 19.52
N HIS A 20 13.36 -1.26 18.84
CA HIS A 20 12.94 -0.15 17.99
C HIS A 20 12.08 -0.61 16.78
N ASN A 21 12.23 -1.86 16.33
CA ASN A 21 11.41 -2.47 15.29
C ASN A 21 10.07 -3.02 15.79
N VAL A 22 9.73 -2.82 17.06
CA VAL A 22 8.49 -3.35 17.64
C VAL A 22 7.59 -2.20 18.06
N MET A 23 6.33 -2.29 17.75
CA MET A 23 5.24 -1.48 18.30
C MET A 23 4.28 -2.40 19.05
N GLU A 24 3.49 -1.85 19.94
CA GLU A 24 2.49 -2.60 20.71
C GLU A 24 1.09 -2.22 20.26
N TRP A 25 0.25 -3.22 20.03
CA TRP A 25 -1.17 -3.05 19.79
C TRP A 25 -1.99 -4.01 20.65
N ASN A 26 -2.78 -3.47 21.58
CA ASN A 26 -3.60 -4.26 22.52
C ASN A 26 -2.82 -5.39 23.24
N GLY A 27 -1.58 -5.11 23.67
CA GLY A 27 -0.71 -6.09 24.30
C GLY A 27 -0.05 -7.10 23.36
N VAL A 28 -0.26 -6.96 22.06
CA VAL A 28 0.40 -7.79 21.04
C VAL A 28 1.57 -7.04 20.44
N PRO A 29 2.82 -7.56 20.52
CA PRO A 29 3.96 -6.96 19.88
C PRO A 29 3.92 -7.18 18.37
N ILE A 30 3.98 -6.08 17.59
CA ILE A 30 3.90 -6.07 16.14
C ILE A 30 5.20 -5.50 15.57
N LEU A 31 5.73 -6.12 14.54
CA LEU A 31 6.91 -5.65 13.81
C LEU A 31 6.57 -4.45 12.92
N LYS A 32 7.41 -3.42 12.95
CA LYS A 32 7.33 -2.28 12.03
C LYS A 32 7.92 -2.61 10.68
N THR A 33 8.96 -3.44 10.64
CA THR A 33 9.67 -3.80 9.42
C THR A 33 9.84 -5.31 9.30
N VAL A 34 9.53 -5.84 8.11
CA VAL A 34 9.76 -7.25 7.75
C VAL A 34 10.47 -7.30 6.40
N GLY A 35 11.65 -7.94 6.36
CA GLY A 35 12.44 -8.16 5.15
C GLY A 35 12.24 -9.58 4.60
N LEU A 36 12.01 -9.70 3.30
CA LEU A 36 11.90 -10.96 2.59
C LEU A 36 13.20 -11.26 1.84
N PHE A 37 13.97 -12.22 2.33
CA PHE A 37 15.24 -12.63 1.72
C PHE A 37 15.14 -13.99 1.06
N GLY A 38 15.88 -14.17 -0.02
CA GLY A 38 15.94 -15.45 -0.73
C GLY A 38 16.58 -15.31 -2.13
N PRO A 39 16.97 -16.43 -2.76
CA PRO A 39 17.58 -16.41 -4.08
C PRO A 39 16.61 -15.89 -5.14
N ASN A 40 17.16 -15.60 -6.33
CA ASN A 40 16.32 -15.23 -7.48
C ASN A 40 15.31 -16.35 -7.79
N ALA A 41 14.13 -15.98 -8.24
CA ALA A 41 13.00 -16.88 -8.50
C ALA A 41 12.43 -17.62 -7.26
N SER A 42 12.79 -17.26 -6.03
CA SER A 42 12.20 -17.85 -4.81
C SER A 42 10.77 -17.39 -4.52
N GLY A 43 10.25 -16.43 -5.27
CA GLY A 43 8.87 -15.95 -5.15
C GLY A 43 8.67 -14.67 -4.33
N LYS A 44 9.74 -13.96 -3.93
CA LYS A 44 9.66 -12.68 -3.19
C LYS A 44 8.69 -11.69 -3.85
N SER A 45 8.95 -11.34 -5.11
CA SER A 45 8.08 -10.42 -5.87
C SER A 45 6.65 -10.95 -6.05
N ASN A 46 6.44 -12.28 -6.06
CA ASN A 46 5.10 -12.86 -6.16
C ASN A 46 4.26 -12.61 -4.91
N ILE A 47 4.90 -12.49 -3.75
CA ILE A 47 4.21 -12.12 -2.50
C ILE A 47 3.63 -10.71 -2.63
N LEU A 48 4.47 -9.74 -3.03
CA LEU A 48 4.03 -8.35 -3.22
C LEU A 48 2.97 -8.23 -4.32
N LYS A 49 3.12 -8.96 -5.44
CA LYS A 49 2.11 -9.04 -6.50
C LYS A 49 0.79 -9.63 -5.99
N SER A 50 0.84 -10.62 -5.08
CA SER A 50 -0.36 -11.21 -4.48
C SER A 50 -1.10 -10.22 -3.60
N ILE A 51 -0.39 -9.44 -2.80
CA ILE A 51 -0.96 -8.40 -1.95
C ILE A 51 -1.58 -7.29 -2.81
N ASN A 52 -0.87 -6.84 -3.86
CA ASN A 52 -1.39 -5.88 -4.83
C ASN A 52 -2.68 -6.38 -5.49
N PHE A 53 -2.70 -7.62 -5.94
CA PHE A 53 -3.89 -8.25 -6.51
C PHE A 53 -5.06 -8.25 -5.54
N CYS A 54 -4.85 -8.61 -4.27
CA CYS A 54 -5.83 -8.53 -3.21
C CYS A 54 -6.42 -7.12 -3.07
N CYS A 55 -5.56 -6.11 -2.91
CA CYS A 55 -5.99 -4.71 -2.74
C CYS A 55 -6.80 -4.24 -3.95
N ARG A 56 -6.34 -4.54 -5.17
CA ARG A 56 -7.07 -4.19 -6.40
C ARG A 56 -8.43 -4.85 -6.49
N LEU A 57 -8.57 -6.12 -6.13
CA LEU A 57 -9.87 -6.77 -6.10
C LEU A 57 -10.81 -6.12 -5.09
N ILE A 58 -10.32 -5.79 -3.89
CA ILE A 58 -11.12 -5.10 -2.87
C ILE A 58 -11.59 -3.73 -3.38
N LEU A 59 -10.71 -2.99 -4.04
CA LEU A 59 -11.02 -1.64 -4.50
C LEU A 59 -11.87 -1.63 -5.77
N ASP A 60 -11.55 -2.47 -6.77
CA ASP A 60 -12.03 -2.29 -8.14
C ASP A 60 -12.98 -3.39 -8.63
N SER A 61 -13.12 -4.53 -7.91
CA SER A 61 -13.87 -5.66 -8.47
C SER A 61 -15.36 -5.36 -8.69
N HIS A 62 -15.92 -4.34 -8.06
CA HIS A 62 -17.29 -3.88 -8.33
C HIS A 62 -17.51 -3.38 -9.77
N LEU A 63 -16.42 -3.05 -10.50
CA LEU A 63 -16.44 -2.65 -11.90
C LEU A 63 -16.40 -3.85 -12.85
N ASN A 64 -16.11 -5.05 -12.38
CA ASN A 64 -15.99 -6.22 -13.21
C ASN A 64 -17.35 -6.66 -13.77
N ASN A 65 -17.38 -6.95 -15.07
CA ASN A 65 -18.49 -7.62 -15.73
C ASN A 65 -18.25 -9.14 -15.87
N GLU A 66 -19.20 -9.89 -16.40
CA GLU A 66 -19.12 -11.34 -16.51
C GLU A 66 -17.96 -11.85 -17.38
N GLY A 67 -17.51 -11.09 -18.37
CA GLY A 67 -16.41 -11.44 -19.26
C GLY A 67 -15.02 -11.36 -18.63
N VAL A 68 -14.89 -10.80 -17.43
CA VAL A 68 -13.57 -10.61 -16.78
C VAL A 68 -12.93 -11.94 -16.40
N VAL A 69 -11.67 -12.12 -16.80
CA VAL A 69 -10.76 -13.16 -16.32
C VAL A 69 -9.77 -12.49 -15.37
N PHE A 70 -9.65 -13.01 -14.16
CA PHE A 70 -8.76 -12.41 -13.16
C PHE A 70 -7.29 -12.56 -13.56
N ASN A 71 -6.58 -11.44 -13.55
CA ASN A 71 -5.18 -11.37 -13.95
C ASN A 71 -4.25 -11.76 -12.78
N PHE A 72 -4.14 -13.05 -12.52
CA PHE A 72 -3.13 -13.61 -11.62
C PHE A 72 -2.66 -14.97 -12.13
N GLU A 73 -1.45 -15.37 -11.73
CA GLU A 73 -0.90 -16.68 -12.06
C GLU A 73 -0.98 -17.59 -10.82
N PRO A 74 -1.77 -18.68 -10.85
CA PRO A 74 -1.80 -19.63 -9.76
C PRO A 74 -0.45 -20.38 -9.68
N PHE A 75 -0.14 -20.91 -8.50
CA PHE A 75 1.05 -21.73 -8.32
C PHE A 75 0.96 -22.98 -9.18
N LYS A 76 1.99 -23.24 -10.01
CA LYS A 76 1.92 -24.26 -11.08
C LYS A 76 2.40 -25.65 -10.67
N PHE A 77 3.10 -25.76 -9.54
CA PHE A 77 3.69 -27.02 -9.08
C PHE A 77 2.73 -27.82 -8.19
N ASP A 78 3.01 -29.09 -7.97
CA ASP A 78 2.35 -30.00 -7.03
C ASP A 78 0.81 -30.07 -7.19
N GLY A 79 0.31 -29.93 -8.43
CA GLY A 79 -1.12 -30.00 -8.72
C GLY A 79 -1.93 -28.79 -8.25
N TRP A 80 -1.29 -27.68 -7.87
CA TRP A 80 -1.98 -26.46 -7.43
C TRP A 80 -2.57 -25.63 -8.57
N LEU A 81 -2.13 -25.85 -9.82
CA LEU A 81 -2.61 -25.09 -10.99
C LEU A 81 -4.14 -25.02 -11.11
N ASN A 82 -4.80 -26.14 -10.81
CA ASN A 82 -6.27 -26.27 -10.93
C ASN A 82 -7.01 -26.10 -9.60
N LYS A 83 -6.29 -25.79 -8.51
CA LYS A 83 -6.91 -25.51 -7.23
C LYS A 83 -7.25 -24.03 -7.09
N PRO A 84 -8.32 -23.68 -6.38
CA PRO A 84 -8.61 -22.29 -6.07
C PRO A 84 -7.47 -21.63 -5.28
N SER A 85 -7.26 -20.34 -5.53
CA SER A 85 -6.34 -19.53 -4.74
C SER A 85 -7.09 -18.88 -3.60
N LYS A 86 -6.54 -18.99 -2.39
CA LYS A 86 -7.12 -18.41 -1.18
C LYS A 86 -6.25 -17.26 -0.67
N PHE A 87 -6.89 -16.16 -0.33
CA PHE A 87 -6.29 -14.98 0.28
C PHE A 87 -6.90 -14.75 1.65
N LEU A 88 -6.07 -14.39 2.61
CA LEU A 88 -6.49 -14.01 3.95
C LEU A 88 -5.61 -12.83 4.40
N ILE A 89 -6.24 -11.80 4.92
CA ILE A 89 -5.59 -10.60 5.43
C ILE A 89 -6.18 -10.30 6.81
N ASP A 90 -5.29 -10.26 7.81
CA ASP A 90 -5.59 -9.77 9.14
C ASP A 90 -5.05 -8.34 9.25
N PHE A 91 -5.87 -7.39 9.64
CA PHE A 91 -5.50 -5.97 9.72
C PHE A 91 -6.30 -5.23 10.78
N VAL A 92 -5.78 -4.07 11.20
CA VAL A 92 -6.44 -3.17 12.14
C VAL A 92 -6.91 -1.92 11.40
N CYS A 93 -8.18 -1.57 11.56
CA CYS A 93 -8.76 -0.35 11.02
C CYS A 93 -9.59 0.33 12.11
N ASP A 94 -9.24 1.59 12.47
CA ASP A 94 -9.84 2.37 13.55
C ASP A 94 -9.93 1.56 14.86
N ASP A 95 -8.81 1.04 15.32
CA ASP A 95 -8.63 0.25 16.54
C ASP A 95 -9.46 -1.04 16.63
N VAL A 96 -10.03 -1.49 15.51
CA VAL A 96 -10.73 -2.78 15.41
C VAL A 96 -9.94 -3.72 14.49
N GLU A 97 -9.67 -4.93 14.98
CA GLU A 97 -9.09 -6.00 14.19
C GLU A 97 -10.13 -6.60 13.25
N TYR A 98 -9.73 -6.85 12.01
CA TYR A 98 -10.51 -7.50 10.97
C TYR A 98 -9.75 -8.70 10.40
N GLU A 99 -10.48 -9.77 10.13
CA GLU A 99 -10.05 -10.93 9.38
C GLU A 99 -10.87 -10.98 8.09
N TYR A 100 -10.22 -10.74 6.96
CA TYR A 100 -10.86 -10.77 5.66
C TYR A 100 -10.28 -11.86 4.79
N SER A 101 -11.11 -12.70 4.22
CA SER A 101 -10.67 -13.76 3.31
C SER A 101 -11.59 -13.94 2.12
N PHE A 102 -11.01 -14.38 1.02
CA PHE A 102 -11.74 -14.84 -0.16
C PHE A 102 -10.98 -15.94 -0.90
N GLU A 103 -11.73 -16.71 -1.66
CA GLU A 103 -11.22 -17.79 -2.49
C GLU A 103 -11.73 -17.64 -3.91
N LEU A 104 -10.86 -17.81 -4.90
CA LEU A 104 -11.21 -17.63 -6.29
C LEU A 104 -10.45 -18.58 -7.24
N THR A 105 -11.02 -18.71 -8.42
CA THR A 105 -10.34 -19.25 -9.62
C THR A 105 -10.07 -18.10 -10.58
N LYS A 106 -9.41 -18.36 -11.73
CA LYS A 106 -9.26 -17.33 -12.80
C LYS A 106 -10.61 -16.77 -13.28
N ASN A 107 -11.69 -17.48 -13.09
CA ASN A 107 -12.98 -17.15 -13.70
C ASN A 107 -14.05 -16.66 -12.72
N ARG A 108 -13.93 -16.95 -11.44
CA ARG A 108 -14.95 -16.57 -10.46
C ARG A 108 -14.43 -16.55 -9.03
N ILE A 109 -15.07 -15.74 -8.20
CA ILE A 109 -14.95 -15.76 -6.75
C ILE A 109 -15.84 -16.89 -6.24
N LEU A 110 -15.26 -17.76 -5.40
CA LEU A 110 -15.94 -18.92 -4.85
C LEU A 110 -16.54 -18.65 -3.46
N SER A 111 -15.77 -18.01 -2.61
CA SER A 111 -16.19 -17.68 -1.25
C SER A 111 -15.59 -16.35 -0.81
N GLU A 112 -16.20 -15.72 0.18
CA GLU A 112 -15.73 -14.46 0.76
C GLU A 112 -16.21 -14.38 2.20
N SER A 113 -15.35 -13.92 3.13
CA SER A 113 -15.76 -13.72 4.51
C SER A 113 -15.06 -12.53 5.14
N LEU A 114 -15.78 -11.83 5.98
CA LEU A 114 -15.28 -10.76 6.82
C LEU A 114 -15.75 -11.00 8.25
N TYR A 115 -14.77 -11.01 9.15
CA TYR A 115 -14.98 -11.03 10.58
C TYR A 115 -14.29 -9.80 11.20
N HIS A 116 -14.76 -9.40 12.37
CA HIS A 116 -14.15 -8.34 13.16
C HIS A 116 -14.08 -8.73 14.65
N TYR A 117 -13.28 -8.02 15.40
CA TYR A 117 -13.02 -8.29 16.83
C TYR A 117 -13.24 -7.03 17.68
N PRO A 118 -14.49 -6.47 17.73
CA PRO A 118 -14.75 -5.18 18.37
C PRO A 118 -14.43 -5.14 19.87
N PHE A 119 -14.41 -6.31 20.51
CA PHE A 119 -14.10 -6.48 21.96
C PHE A 119 -13.18 -7.69 22.17
N GLY A 120 -12.24 -7.92 21.24
CA GLY A 120 -11.35 -9.08 21.27
C GLY A 120 -12.03 -10.43 20.97
N ARG A 121 -13.33 -10.44 20.65
CA ARG A 121 -14.07 -11.65 20.28
C ARG A 121 -14.43 -11.62 18.82
N ARG A 122 -14.15 -12.73 18.13
CA ARG A 122 -14.46 -12.91 16.72
C ARG A 122 -15.97 -12.85 16.47
N ALA A 123 -16.42 -11.85 15.74
CA ALA A 123 -17.81 -11.68 15.33
C ALA A 123 -17.91 -11.64 13.80
N LYS A 124 -18.95 -12.30 13.27
CA LYS A 124 -19.17 -12.32 11.83
C LYS A 124 -19.73 -10.96 11.37
N VAL A 125 -19.11 -10.40 10.33
CA VAL A 125 -19.67 -9.29 9.57
C VAL A 125 -20.52 -9.84 8.43
N PHE A 126 -19.91 -10.64 7.55
CA PHE A 126 -20.64 -11.44 6.55
C PHE A 126 -19.81 -12.66 6.12
N VAL A 127 -20.49 -13.63 5.54
CA VAL A 127 -19.90 -14.79 4.86
C VAL A 127 -20.71 -15.09 3.61
N ARG A 128 -20.03 -15.23 2.47
CA ARG A 128 -20.50 -15.83 1.23
C ARG A 128 -19.83 -17.20 1.11
N ASP A 129 -20.62 -18.27 1.14
CA ASP A 129 -20.08 -19.62 1.00
C ASP A 129 -19.85 -20.03 -0.46
N THR A 130 -19.30 -21.21 -0.69
CA THR A 130 -18.98 -21.74 -2.02
C THR A 130 -20.23 -22.02 -2.88
N ASN A 131 -21.42 -22.09 -2.27
CA ASN A 131 -22.71 -22.22 -2.96
C ASN A 131 -23.32 -20.87 -3.30
N GLY A 132 -22.64 -19.76 -2.96
CA GLY A 132 -23.12 -18.40 -3.17
C GLY A 132 -24.15 -17.94 -2.14
N GLN A 133 -24.35 -18.68 -1.04
CA GLN A 133 -25.25 -18.29 0.03
C GLN A 133 -24.58 -17.29 0.97
N TYR A 134 -25.35 -16.29 1.40
CA TYR A 134 -24.86 -15.23 2.27
C TYR A 134 -25.42 -15.35 3.68
N SER A 135 -24.58 -15.11 4.67
CA SER A 135 -24.99 -14.93 6.07
C SER A 135 -24.32 -13.69 6.67
N PHE A 136 -25.07 -12.94 7.47
CA PHE A 136 -24.63 -11.65 8.02
C PHE A 136 -24.62 -11.66 9.54
N GLY A 137 -23.77 -10.83 10.13
CA GLY A 137 -23.84 -10.50 11.55
C GLY A 137 -25.04 -9.60 11.83
N THR A 138 -25.63 -9.74 13.01
CA THR A 138 -26.81 -8.98 13.40
C THR A 138 -26.49 -7.49 13.55
N GLY A 139 -27.24 -6.63 12.86
CA GLY A 139 -27.16 -5.17 13.00
C GLY A 139 -25.93 -4.49 12.37
N ILE A 140 -25.06 -5.23 11.68
CA ILE A 140 -23.80 -4.68 11.13
C ILE A 140 -24.01 -4.09 9.73
N PHE A 141 -24.74 -4.81 8.87
CA PHE A 141 -25.06 -4.33 7.51
C PHE A 141 -26.49 -3.85 7.41
N SER A 142 -26.70 -2.63 6.91
CA SER A 142 -28.02 -2.16 6.51
C SER A 142 -28.38 -2.69 5.13
N LYS A 143 -29.57 -3.26 4.96
CA LYS A 143 -30.13 -3.75 3.69
C LYS A 143 -29.14 -4.59 2.86
N PRO A 144 -28.60 -5.70 3.39
CA PRO A 144 -27.60 -6.49 2.66
C PRO A 144 -28.16 -7.19 1.41
N THR A 145 -29.47 -7.43 1.36
CA THR A 145 -30.12 -8.17 0.27
C THR A 145 -30.00 -7.48 -1.08
N ASP A 146 -30.09 -6.16 -1.14
CA ASP A 146 -29.92 -5.42 -2.39
C ASP A 146 -28.48 -5.47 -2.90
N VAL A 147 -27.49 -5.49 -2.01
CA VAL A 147 -26.08 -5.67 -2.36
C VAL A 147 -25.86 -7.08 -2.93
N VAL A 148 -26.41 -8.11 -2.27
CA VAL A 148 -26.32 -9.51 -2.72
C VAL A 148 -26.87 -9.66 -4.14
N LEU A 149 -28.04 -9.11 -4.42
CA LEU A 149 -28.68 -9.18 -5.74
C LEU A 149 -27.86 -8.49 -6.84
N ASN A 150 -27.04 -7.51 -6.48
CA ASN A 150 -26.17 -6.77 -7.41
C ASN A 150 -24.70 -7.25 -7.37
N THR A 151 -24.39 -8.36 -6.70
CA THR A 151 -23.04 -8.92 -6.61
C THR A 151 -22.92 -10.17 -7.48
N SER A 152 -22.20 -10.07 -8.59
CA SER A 152 -21.92 -11.21 -9.45
C SER A 152 -20.79 -12.09 -8.86
N ASN A 153 -20.50 -13.21 -9.51
CA ASN A 153 -19.37 -14.06 -9.14
C ASN A 153 -18.00 -13.46 -9.57
N LYS A 154 -17.99 -12.29 -10.22
CA LYS A 154 -16.80 -11.51 -10.56
C LYS A 154 -16.51 -10.39 -9.57
N ASN A 155 -17.41 -10.14 -8.64
CA ASN A 155 -17.30 -9.06 -7.67
C ASN A 155 -17.14 -9.61 -6.26
N LEU A 156 -16.23 -9.03 -5.49
CA LEU A 156 -16.24 -9.17 -4.04
C LEU A 156 -17.45 -8.42 -3.47
N PHE A 157 -18.14 -9.03 -2.52
CA PHE A 157 -19.27 -8.41 -1.82
C PHE A 157 -18.83 -7.11 -1.12
N LEU A 158 -17.63 -7.11 -0.50
CA LEU A 158 -17.08 -5.93 0.16
C LEU A 158 -16.93 -4.76 -0.83
N SER A 159 -16.39 -5.02 -2.02
CA SER A 159 -16.23 -4.01 -3.08
C SER A 159 -17.58 -3.47 -3.56
N ARG A 160 -18.53 -4.35 -3.82
CA ARG A 160 -19.88 -3.95 -4.24
C ARG A 160 -20.61 -3.18 -3.13
N ALA A 161 -20.53 -3.62 -1.89
CA ALA A 161 -21.14 -2.96 -0.75
C ALA A 161 -20.58 -1.54 -0.55
N SER A 162 -19.29 -1.35 -0.78
CA SER A 162 -18.66 -0.02 -0.76
C SER A 162 -19.22 0.89 -1.85
N SER A 163 -19.32 0.40 -3.09
CA SER A 163 -19.88 1.17 -4.22
C SER A 163 -21.37 1.51 -4.02
N MET A 164 -22.09 0.72 -3.22
CA MET A 164 -23.47 0.94 -2.83
C MET A 164 -23.63 1.69 -1.48
N ASN A 165 -22.60 2.39 -1.04
CA ASN A 165 -22.59 3.26 0.13
C ASN A 165 -22.91 2.55 1.47
N ARG A 166 -22.44 1.31 1.67
CA ARG A 166 -22.54 0.65 2.98
C ARG A 166 -21.41 1.09 3.88
N GLU A 167 -21.73 1.64 5.04
CA GLU A 167 -20.81 2.34 5.94
C GLU A 167 -19.56 1.53 6.26
N ILE A 168 -19.71 0.30 6.77
CA ILE A 168 -18.57 -0.55 7.10
C ILE A 168 -17.72 -0.88 5.86
N ALA A 169 -18.34 -1.10 4.70
CA ALA A 169 -17.63 -1.39 3.48
C ALA A 169 -16.88 -0.16 2.95
N GLN A 170 -17.46 1.03 3.02
CA GLN A 170 -16.79 2.29 2.68
C GLN A 170 -15.61 2.59 3.61
N LYS A 171 -15.75 2.31 4.92
CA LYS A 171 -14.68 2.44 5.89
C LYS A 171 -13.48 1.58 5.48
N LEU A 172 -13.70 0.29 5.22
CA LEU A 172 -12.66 -0.63 4.83
C LEU A 172 -12.08 -0.32 3.44
N TYR A 173 -12.91 0.10 2.48
CA TYR A 173 -12.44 0.60 1.18
C TYR A 173 -11.45 1.75 1.35
N ARG A 174 -11.78 2.76 2.15
CA ARG A 174 -10.87 3.90 2.43
C ARG A 174 -9.58 3.44 3.10
N TYR A 175 -9.65 2.45 4.00
CA TYR A 175 -8.48 1.86 4.62
C TYR A 175 -7.55 1.25 3.57
N PHE A 176 -8.03 0.35 2.70
CA PHE A 176 -7.22 -0.25 1.65
C PHE A 176 -6.70 0.77 0.63
N MET A 177 -7.47 1.79 0.31
CA MET A 177 -7.07 2.84 -0.62
C MET A 177 -5.97 3.75 -0.05
N ASN A 178 -6.03 4.08 1.24
CA ASN A 178 -5.19 5.12 1.84
C ASN A 178 -4.05 4.58 2.69
N GLN A 179 -4.20 3.41 3.31
CA GLN A 179 -3.25 2.89 4.28
C GLN A 179 -2.24 1.90 3.69
N PHE A 180 -2.54 1.30 2.53
CA PHE A 180 -1.63 0.39 1.85
C PHE A 180 -1.00 1.07 0.64
N LEU A 181 0.31 1.32 0.69
CA LEU A 181 1.06 1.79 -0.46
C LEU A 181 1.85 0.64 -1.07
N LEU A 182 1.56 0.35 -2.34
CA LEU A 182 2.20 -0.71 -3.11
C LEU A 182 3.22 -0.09 -4.06
N GLY A 183 4.48 -0.12 -3.65
CA GLY A 183 5.57 0.46 -4.41
C GLY A 183 5.53 2.00 -4.48
N LEU A 184 6.22 2.51 -5.49
CA LEU A 184 6.40 3.96 -5.67
C LEU A 184 5.37 4.57 -6.64
N VAL A 185 4.17 3.98 -6.81
CA VAL A 185 3.19 4.40 -7.84
C VAL A 185 2.30 5.53 -7.36
N ASN A 186 2.13 6.51 -8.24
CA ASN A 186 1.18 7.65 -8.24
C ASN A 186 0.73 8.19 -6.87
N VAL A 187 1.46 9.15 -6.36
CA VAL A 187 1.04 9.96 -5.22
C VAL A 187 0.34 11.21 -5.76
N ASN A 188 -0.76 11.61 -5.12
CA ASN A 188 -1.44 12.85 -5.43
C ASN A 188 -0.50 14.03 -5.15
N GLU A 189 -0.39 14.98 -6.11
CA GLU A 189 0.49 16.16 -5.99
C GLU A 189 0.29 16.95 -4.71
N MET A 190 -0.95 17.04 -4.23
CA MET A 190 -1.26 17.77 -2.98
C MET A 190 -0.63 17.05 -1.76
N MET A 191 -0.62 15.73 -1.73
CA MET A 191 0.02 14.96 -0.66
C MET A 191 1.55 15.07 -0.73
N VAL A 192 2.10 15.08 -1.95
CA VAL A 192 3.54 15.30 -2.18
C VAL A 192 3.96 16.65 -1.66
N LEU A 193 3.23 17.70 -2.00
CA LEU A 193 3.52 19.07 -1.56
C LEU A 193 3.41 19.23 -0.05
N ASP A 194 2.38 18.65 0.57
CA ASP A 194 2.18 18.69 2.01
C ASP A 194 3.29 17.95 2.78
N SER A 195 3.69 16.77 2.30
CA SER A 195 4.82 16.01 2.87
C SER A 195 6.14 16.76 2.68
N PHE A 196 6.38 17.33 1.50
CA PHE A 196 7.57 18.11 1.21
C PHE A 196 7.67 19.32 2.16
N ASN A 197 6.61 20.12 2.27
CA ASN A 197 6.60 21.33 3.12
C ASN A 197 6.82 20.97 4.60
N THR A 198 6.22 19.88 5.06
CA THR A 198 6.36 19.43 6.46
C THR A 198 7.79 18.96 6.76
N TYR A 199 8.42 18.24 5.83
CA TYR A 199 9.66 17.50 6.06
C TYR A 199 10.84 17.99 5.22
N LYS A 200 10.78 19.19 4.63
CA LYS A 200 11.85 19.74 3.78
C LYS A 200 13.24 19.59 4.41
N LYS A 201 13.38 19.88 5.69
CA LYS A 201 14.67 19.75 6.40
C LYS A 201 15.17 18.30 6.49
N VAL A 202 14.25 17.34 6.66
CA VAL A 202 14.58 15.92 6.70
C VAL A 202 15.02 15.43 5.32
N ILE A 203 14.32 15.89 4.26
CA ILE A 203 14.67 15.58 2.86
C ILE A 203 16.07 16.10 2.54
N LEU A 204 16.36 17.37 2.85
CA LEU A 204 17.68 17.96 2.62
C LEU A 204 18.78 17.22 3.38
N LYS A 205 18.51 16.80 4.62
CA LYS A 205 19.46 16.02 5.41
C LYS A 205 19.73 14.64 4.81
N ALA A 206 18.71 13.96 4.31
CA ALA A 206 18.83 12.68 3.63
C ALA A 206 19.65 12.80 2.33
N LEU A 207 19.41 13.85 1.55
CA LEU A 207 20.20 14.15 0.34
C LEU A 207 21.66 14.42 0.68
N GLU A 208 21.94 15.16 1.74
CA GLU A 208 23.33 15.39 2.23
C GLU A 208 24.02 14.08 2.64
N ILE A 209 23.32 13.18 3.35
CA ILE A 209 23.86 11.85 3.75
C ILE A 209 24.23 11.01 2.53
N CYS A 210 23.54 11.21 1.40
CA CYS A 210 23.77 10.51 0.14
C CYS A 210 24.79 11.23 -0.77
N ASP A 211 25.58 12.11 -0.21
CA ASP A 211 26.65 12.85 -0.89
C ASP A 211 26.16 13.66 -2.11
N THR A 212 24.90 14.10 -2.09
CA THR A 212 24.44 15.10 -3.06
C THR A 212 24.91 16.47 -2.62
N ASP A 213 25.17 17.35 -3.59
CA ASP A 213 25.60 18.73 -3.34
C ASP A 213 24.41 19.72 -3.26
N ILE A 214 23.18 19.16 -3.20
CA ILE A 214 21.94 19.92 -3.09
C ILE A 214 21.85 20.57 -1.70
N THR A 215 21.69 21.88 -1.69
CA THR A 215 21.60 22.69 -0.44
C THR A 215 20.22 23.19 -0.16
N ASP A 216 19.37 23.32 -1.18
CA ASP A 216 17.98 23.68 -1.05
C ASP A 216 17.12 23.11 -2.17
N ILE A 217 15.81 23.01 -1.92
CA ILE A 217 14.78 22.59 -2.88
C ILE A 217 13.58 23.52 -2.73
N GLU A 218 13.02 23.96 -3.85
CA GLU A 218 11.76 24.70 -3.90
C GLU A 218 10.69 23.94 -4.67
N ALA A 219 9.48 23.90 -4.14
CA ALA A 219 8.32 23.40 -4.86
C ALA A 219 7.64 24.56 -5.59
N ARG A 220 7.43 24.43 -6.90
CA ARG A 220 6.79 25.43 -7.76
C ARG A 220 5.66 24.81 -8.56
N LYS A 221 4.58 25.57 -8.77
CA LYS A 221 3.57 25.22 -9.77
C LYS A 221 3.97 25.88 -11.09
N GLU A 222 4.10 25.06 -12.12
CA GLU A 222 4.42 25.51 -13.48
C GLU A 222 3.31 25.06 -14.41
N GLN A 223 3.03 25.86 -15.43
CA GLN A 223 2.09 25.50 -16.49
C GLN A 223 2.83 24.83 -17.64
N ILE A 224 2.41 23.64 -17.97
CA ILE A 224 2.96 22.89 -19.12
C ILE A 224 1.86 22.46 -20.07
N TYR A 225 2.22 22.33 -21.35
CA TYR A 225 1.35 21.70 -22.33
C TYR A 225 1.44 20.17 -22.20
N ALA A 226 0.35 19.54 -21.81
CA ALA A 226 0.28 18.09 -21.67
C ALA A 226 -0.88 17.48 -22.46
N PRO A 227 -0.72 16.26 -23.01
CA PRO A 227 -1.80 15.54 -23.64
C PRO A 227 -2.89 15.20 -22.62
N ALA A 228 -4.12 15.58 -22.90
CA ALA A 228 -5.31 15.25 -22.13
C ALA A 228 -6.28 14.44 -22.97
N ALA A 229 -6.77 13.33 -22.45
CA ALA A 229 -7.82 12.56 -23.12
C ALA A 229 -9.18 13.21 -22.87
N VAL A 230 -9.82 13.71 -23.92
CA VAL A 230 -11.16 14.29 -23.86
C VAL A 230 -12.02 13.54 -24.88
N LEU A 231 -13.07 12.85 -24.42
CA LEU A 231 -14.01 12.10 -25.27
C LEU A 231 -13.33 11.15 -26.28
N GLY A 232 -12.23 10.50 -25.87
CA GLY A 232 -11.50 9.55 -26.73
C GLY A 232 -10.53 10.20 -27.73
N GLN A 233 -10.40 11.51 -27.73
CA GLN A 233 -9.39 12.25 -28.51
C GLN A 233 -8.29 12.78 -27.59
N VAL A 234 -7.05 12.84 -28.10
CA VAL A 234 -5.92 13.42 -27.37
C VAL A 234 -5.82 14.90 -27.77
N GLU A 235 -6.15 15.78 -26.84
CA GLU A 235 -5.95 17.21 -26.97
C GLU A 235 -4.76 17.65 -26.12
N VAL A 236 -4.00 18.64 -26.59
CA VAL A 236 -2.93 19.26 -25.81
C VAL A 236 -3.53 20.42 -25.02
N LYS A 237 -3.48 20.33 -23.70
CA LYS A 237 -4.00 21.38 -22.80
C LYS A 237 -2.90 21.90 -21.89
N LEU A 238 -3.05 23.18 -21.52
CA LEU A 238 -2.24 23.79 -20.47
C LEU A 238 -2.71 23.23 -19.11
N VAL A 239 -1.83 22.57 -18.39
CA VAL A 239 -2.10 22.00 -17.08
C VAL A 239 -1.09 22.52 -16.06
N ASP A 240 -1.57 22.75 -14.84
CA ASP A 240 -0.68 23.09 -13.73
C ASP A 240 -0.03 21.78 -13.22
N VAL A 241 1.29 21.78 -13.11
CA VAL A 241 2.06 20.66 -12.57
C VAL A 241 2.94 21.15 -11.44
N LEU A 242 3.11 20.30 -10.44
CA LEU A 242 4.05 20.53 -9.36
C LEU A 242 5.46 20.14 -9.81
N LYS A 243 6.38 21.12 -9.78
CA LYS A 243 7.80 20.94 -10.09
C LYS A 243 8.66 21.23 -8.86
N PHE A 244 9.77 20.49 -8.76
CA PHE A 244 10.77 20.73 -7.72
C PHE A 244 12.04 21.27 -8.36
N LYS A 245 12.55 22.41 -7.83
CA LYS A 245 13.77 23.02 -8.27
C LYS A 245 14.84 22.88 -7.18
N THR A 246 16.01 22.44 -7.56
CA THR A 246 17.17 22.21 -6.67
C THR A 246 18.18 23.33 -6.78
N PHE A 247 18.91 23.55 -5.70
CA PHE A 247 20.00 24.52 -5.61
C PHE A 247 21.25 23.81 -5.07
N HIS A 248 22.38 24.01 -5.72
CA HIS A 248 23.63 23.37 -5.38
C HIS A 248 24.58 24.27 -4.61
N ARG A 249 25.50 23.67 -3.83
CA ARG A 249 26.40 24.39 -2.93
C ARG A 249 27.21 25.48 -3.63
N ASN A 250 27.70 25.20 -4.84
CA ASN A 250 28.57 26.07 -5.60
C ASN A 250 27.82 27.00 -6.58
N GLN A 251 26.49 26.85 -6.72
CA GLN A 251 25.65 27.53 -7.70
C GLN A 251 24.30 27.95 -7.07
N LYS A 252 24.36 28.74 -5.99
CA LYS A 252 23.16 29.06 -5.19
C LYS A 252 22.11 29.88 -5.92
N ASP A 253 22.51 30.58 -6.98
CA ASP A 253 21.62 31.44 -7.78
C ASP A 253 21.10 30.72 -9.04
N VAL A 254 21.51 29.47 -9.28
CA VAL A 254 21.09 28.67 -10.42
C VAL A 254 20.12 27.59 -9.94
N MET A 255 18.96 27.56 -10.58
CA MET A 255 17.93 26.54 -10.32
C MET A 255 18.09 25.40 -11.33
N PHE A 256 18.03 24.18 -10.85
CA PHE A 256 17.97 22.96 -11.65
C PHE A 256 16.61 22.29 -11.50
N ASP A 257 16.10 21.68 -12.58
CA ASP A 257 14.85 20.93 -12.53
C ASP A 257 15.13 19.51 -11.98
N MET A 258 14.47 19.12 -10.88
CA MET A 258 14.64 17.82 -10.25
C MET A 258 14.41 16.66 -11.22
N ASP A 259 13.42 16.77 -12.11
CA ASP A 259 13.05 15.67 -13.01
C ASP A 259 13.92 15.59 -14.26
N MET A 260 14.46 16.72 -14.72
CA MET A 260 15.12 16.83 -16.03
C MET A 260 16.64 16.98 -15.94
N GLU A 261 17.16 17.60 -14.87
CA GLU A 261 18.55 18.00 -14.77
C GLU A 261 19.31 17.30 -13.66
N GLU A 262 18.61 16.70 -12.68
CA GLU A 262 19.26 15.89 -11.65
C GLU A 262 19.57 14.46 -12.12
N SER A 263 20.52 13.81 -11.43
CA SER A 263 20.86 12.43 -11.71
C SER A 263 19.68 11.48 -11.45
N ASP A 264 19.66 10.33 -12.15
CA ASP A 264 18.66 9.29 -11.92
C ASP A 264 18.61 8.81 -10.46
N GLY A 265 19.78 8.72 -9.83
CA GLY A 265 19.90 8.36 -8.42
C GLY A 265 19.27 9.39 -7.51
N THR A 266 19.57 10.68 -7.72
CA THR A 266 18.99 11.81 -6.96
C THR A 266 17.48 11.87 -7.10
N ARG A 267 16.96 11.71 -8.33
CA ARG A 267 15.51 11.69 -8.61
C ARG A 267 14.81 10.55 -7.87
N LYS A 268 15.33 9.33 -7.99
CA LYS A 268 14.78 8.15 -7.28
C LYS A 268 14.78 8.35 -5.78
N LEU A 269 15.91 8.82 -5.23
CA LEU A 269 16.05 9.12 -3.82
C LEU A 269 14.98 10.10 -3.33
N PHE A 270 14.83 11.23 -4.02
CA PHE A 270 13.84 12.24 -3.68
C PHE A 270 12.41 11.69 -3.72
N GLN A 271 12.07 10.91 -4.75
CA GLN A 271 10.76 10.27 -4.88
C GLN A 271 10.49 9.26 -3.77
N ILE A 272 11.48 8.47 -3.38
CA ILE A 272 11.38 7.52 -2.27
C ILE A 272 11.16 8.27 -0.96
N LEU A 273 11.96 9.29 -0.68
CA LEU A 273 11.89 10.06 0.56
C LEU A 273 10.52 10.70 0.77
N ILE A 274 9.97 11.39 -0.23
CA ILE A 274 8.66 12.02 -0.11
C ILE A 274 7.58 11.02 0.28
N ARG A 275 7.61 9.83 -0.33
CA ARG A 275 6.61 8.78 -0.05
C ARG A 275 6.78 8.15 1.32
N LEU A 276 8.01 7.90 1.73
CA LEU A 276 8.28 7.38 3.07
C LEU A 276 7.87 8.38 4.15
N LEU A 277 8.08 9.66 3.91
CA LEU A 277 7.64 10.70 4.83
C LEU A 277 6.10 10.80 4.91
N ASP A 278 5.39 10.58 3.79
CA ASP A 278 3.94 10.42 3.80
C ASP A 278 3.51 9.16 4.59
N VAL A 279 4.22 8.06 4.43
CA VAL A 279 3.98 6.83 5.21
C VAL A 279 4.12 7.10 6.70
N VAL A 280 5.21 7.72 7.12
CA VAL A 280 5.48 8.03 8.53
C VAL A 280 4.46 9.02 9.08
N LYS A 281 4.19 10.10 8.35
CA LYS A 281 3.24 11.15 8.76
C LYS A 281 1.83 10.61 8.97
N ASN A 282 1.38 9.75 8.05
CA ASN A 282 0.00 9.27 8.01
C ASN A 282 -0.14 7.83 8.53
N LYS A 283 0.88 7.30 9.21
CA LYS A 283 0.88 5.97 9.87
C LYS A 283 0.48 4.85 8.91
N LYS A 284 0.99 4.88 7.68
CA LYS A 284 0.65 3.94 6.61
C LYS A 284 1.58 2.72 6.61
N SER A 285 1.17 1.68 5.88
CA SER A 285 2.02 0.54 5.53
C SER A 285 2.51 0.66 4.10
N ILE A 286 3.80 0.47 3.85
CA ILE A 286 4.40 0.47 2.53
C ILE A 286 5.02 -0.89 2.21
N MET A 287 4.90 -1.31 0.95
CA MET A 287 5.50 -2.53 0.44
C MET A 287 6.38 -2.19 -0.75
N MET A 288 7.64 -2.58 -0.68
CA MET A 288 8.64 -2.26 -1.70
C MET A 288 9.31 -3.53 -2.19
N ASP A 289 9.35 -3.76 -3.50
CA ASP A 289 10.21 -4.78 -4.10
C ASP A 289 11.58 -4.17 -4.34
N GLU A 290 12.62 -5.00 -4.18
CA GLU A 290 14.00 -4.60 -4.45
C GLU A 290 14.41 -3.31 -3.67
N PHE A 291 14.05 -3.27 -2.40
CA PHE A 291 14.29 -2.12 -1.52
C PHE A 291 15.76 -1.65 -1.51
N ASP A 292 16.69 -2.59 -1.66
CA ASP A 292 18.13 -2.37 -1.67
C ASP A 292 18.72 -2.05 -3.06
N MET A 293 17.95 -2.27 -4.14
CA MET A 293 18.45 -2.04 -5.51
C MET A 293 18.59 -0.55 -5.83
N GLY A 294 19.85 -0.13 -5.93
CA GLY A 294 20.21 1.23 -6.33
C GLY A 294 20.14 2.26 -5.20
N LEU A 295 19.92 1.83 -3.95
CA LEU A 295 20.06 2.68 -2.78
C LEU A 295 21.47 2.57 -2.19
N HIS A 296 22.05 3.73 -1.83
CA HIS A 296 23.25 3.72 -1.01
C HIS A 296 22.92 3.11 0.37
N THR A 297 23.80 2.26 0.92
CA THR A 297 23.57 1.55 2.19
C THR A 297 23.12 2.48 3.32
N ARG A 298 23.75 3.66 3.46
CA ARG A 298 23.37 4.67 4.45
C ARG A 298 21.93 5.18 4.27
N LEU A 299 21.40 5.15 3.05
CA LEU A 299 20.03 5.55 2.80
C LEU A 299 19.05 4.46 3.23
N ALA A 300 19.38 3.20 2.99
CA ALA A 300 18.57 2.09 3.47
C ALA A 300 18.46 2.12 5.01
N ASP A 301 19.58 2.34 5.71
CA ASP A 301 19.60 2.52 7.16
C ASP A 301 18.73 3.71 7.59
N PHE A 302 18.88 4.86 6.93
CA PHE A 302 18.07 6.05 7.23
C PHE A 302 16.55 5.81 7.05
N ILE A 303 16.17 5.07 6.01
CA ILE A 303 14.75 4.71 5.77
C ILE A 303 14.24 3.81 6.89
N LEU A 304 15.00 2.80 7.29
CA LEU A 304 14.64 1.92 8.39
C LEU A 304 14.50 2.71 9.69
N ASP A 305 15.42 3.62 9.98
CA ASP A 305 15.36 4.50 11.15
C ASP A 305 14.11 5.38 11.15
N LEU A 306 13.72 5.94 10.00
CA LEU A 306 12.47 6.71 9.88
C LEU A 306 11.23 5.87 10.21
N ILE A 307 11.14 4.65 9.68
CA ILE A 307 10.02 3.74 9.97
C ILE A 307 10.04 3.32 11.44
N HIS A 308 11.21 2.99 11.98
CA HIS A 308 11.36 2.60 13.39
C HIS A 308 11.05 3.74 14.36
N ALA A 309 11.32 4.98 14.00
CA ALA A 309 10.96 6.16 14.78
C ALA A 309 9.46 6.48 14.74
N SER A 310 8.72 5.95 13.75
CA SER A 310 7.27 6.18 13.68
C SER A 310 6.52 5.38 14.75
N GLU A 311 5.32 5.86 15.13
CA GLU A 311 4.49 5.15 16.11
C GLU A 311 3.91 3.84 15.57
N SER A 312 3.47 3.82 14.31
CA SER A 312 2.71 2.69 13.76
C SER A 312 2.86 2.46 12.25
N SER A 313 3.86 3.08 11.60
CA SER A 313 4.11 2.81 10.18
C SER A 313 4.79 1.45 9.99
N GLN A 314 4.49 0.79 8.88
CA GLN A 314 5.04 -0.53 8.58
C GLN A 314 5.70 -0.56 7.20
N LEU A 315 6.76 -1.35 7.08
CA LEU A 315 7.50 -1.61 5.83
C LEU A 315 7.64 -3.12 5.61
N LEU A 316 7.22 -3.57 4.42
CA LEU A 316 7.52 -4.92 3.91
C LEU A 316 8.39 -4.78 2.65
N PHE A 317 9.56 -5.44 2.61
CA PHE A 317 10.46 -5.40 1.46
C PHE A 317 11.14 -6.74 1.15
#